data_96e2d09d031d655239bbbe0d6206acdd
#
_entry.id   96e2d09d031d655239bbbe0d6206acdd
#
_cell.length_a   1.000
_cell.length_b   1.000
_cell.length_c   1.000
_cell.angle_alpha   90.00
_cell.angle_beta   90.00
_cell.angle_gamma   90.00
#
_symmetry.space_group_name_H-M   'P 1'
#
loop_
_entity.id
_entity.type
_entity.pdbx_description
1 polymer ?
#
loop_
_entity_poly.entity_id
_entity_poly.type
_entity_poly.pdbx_seq_one_letter_code
_entity_poly.pdbx_strand_id
1 'polypeptide(L)'
;MNKKFFAALASATMAFTASGSIAVFADDFVEEKTPVINNGQVAPKPTKVLWNKENFGDLAIEDLNKKTVAVNPAVKFDKTFKLDEKGYVETKKLEAVKGITFDKFDGEIKGLEYFTGLTTFNDNVDSGTSATKIKNTTLDFSANTALTEIKVNTATDLTKIVLPNPTKTEEDLDKYVLGTLNLQETQLKSLDLSAYYSLNYVAVANNENLTEVALPKRTSLQKDEKALDGLNLSNNALETVNLDNYTIKNELLLNDNHIGALDLSKTKVNGTVNLSNQTFYVSETLENVNLAETFENFDKEAIAEQKDVYSQKTGVLTLKGVETPYEYETNVKNNVSTKLGVKLEKANPMNRLYNPNSGEHFYTADINEKEALVKLGWNDEGYGWVAPRENKGKAEVYRLYNPNAGDHHYTMSTEERDTLVAYGWKFEGAGWKSAGKVNAKPVKDESVAVYRQYNPYANGAGAHNYTTDKAENDYLVSLGWTPEGTAWLALQ
;
A
#
# COMPACT_ATOMS: atom_id res chain seq x y z
N MET A 1 13.55 -23.42 -20.42
CA MET A 1 14.00 -22.79 -19.18
C MET A 1 12.94 -21.80 -18.73
N ASN A 2 12.65 -21.80 -17.47
CA ASN A 2 11.31 -21.55 -16.93
C ASN A 2 10.70 -20.15 -17.17
N LYS A 3 9.59 -20.12 -17.91
CA LYS A 3 8.68 -18.99 -18.09
C LYS A 3 8.04 -18.44 -16.80
N LYS A 4 8.36 -19.02 -15.64
CA LYS A 4 7.75 -18.67 -14.36
C LYS A 4 8.55 -17.65 -13.52
N PHE A 5 9.76 -17.32 -13.94
CA PHE A 5 10.69 -16.55 -13.09
C PHE A 5 10.40 -15.04 -13.09
N PHE A 6 9.86 -14.49 -14.18
CA PHE A 6 9.61 -13.07 -14.33
C PHE A 6 8.14 -12.68 -14.14
N ALA A 7 7.23 -13.63 -14.30
CA ALA A 7 5.81 -13.40 -13.97
C ALA A 7 5.57 -13.17 -12.47
N ALA A 8 6.54 -13.48 -11.61
CA ALA A 8 6.41 -13.30 -10.17
C ALA A 8 6.75 -11.88 -9.67
N LEU A 9 7.46 -11.07 -10.46
CA LEU A 9 7.63 -9.64 -10.15
C LEU A 9 6.46 -8.80 -10.65
N ALA A 10 5.79 -9.27 -11.71
CA ALA A 10 4.66 -8.57 -12.32
C ALA A 10 3.28 -9.11 -11.88
N SER A 11 3.21 -10.12 -11.03
CA SER A 11 1.92 -10.71 -10.64
C SER A 11 1.89 -11.19 -9.19
N ALA A 12 2.04 -10.29 -8.26
CA ALA A 12 1.35 -10.40 -6.98
C ALA A 12 -0.15 -10.08 -7.14
N THR A 13 -0.68 -10.18 -8.36
CA THR A 13 -2.13 -10.21 -8.60
C THR A 13 -2.60 -11.59 -8.19
N MET A 14 -3.04 -11.75 -6.96
CA MET A 14 -3.79 -12.93 -6.56
C MET A 14 -5.08 -13.00 -7.39
N ALA A 15 -5.04 -13.81 -8.46
CA ALA A 15 -6.25 -14.34 -9.03
C ALA A 15 -6.84 -15.32 -8.00
N PHE A 16 -7.81 -14.88 -7.22
CA PHE A 16 -8.67 -15.76 -6.45
C PHE A 16 -9.53 -16.57 -7.42
N THR A 17 -9.05 -17.74 -7.85
CA THR A 17 -9.93 -18.77 -8.37
C THR A 17 -10.25 -19.73 -7.23
N ALA A 18 -11.53 -19.78 -6.90
CA ALA A 18 -12.09 -20.65 -5.90
C ALA A 18 -11.73 -22.13 -6.16
N SER A 19 -10.94 -22.72 -5.29
CA SER A 19 -11.10 -24.10 -4.81
C SER A 19 -10.11 -24.38 -3.67
N GLY A 20 -10.64 -24.40 -2.45
CA GLY A 20 -10.23 -25.28 -1.34
C GLY A 20 -8.84 -25.14 -0.77
N SER A 21 -8.75 -24.30 0.16
CA SER A 21 -8.03 -24.19 1.43
C SER A 21 -7.55 -22.75 1.63
N ILE A 22 -8.34 -22.05 2.35
CA ILE A 22 -8.15 -20.67 2.78
C ILE A 22 -7.00 -20.68 3.77
N ALA A 23 -5.85 -20.13 3.38
CA ALA A 23 -4.99 -19.50 4.36
C ALA A 23 -5.76 -18.26 4.85
N VAL A 24 -6.32 -18.37 6.04
CA VAL A 24 -7.06 -17.27 6.70
C VAL A 24 -6.02 -16.23 7.08
N PHE A 25 -5.86 -15.22 6.25
CA PHE A 25 -5.08 -14.05 6.58
C PHE A 25 -6.02 -12.88 6.84
N ALA A 26 -6.04 -12.52 8.10
CA ALA A 26 -6.34 -11.22 8.69
C ALA A 26 -7.71 -10.55 8.41
N ASP A 27 -8.52 -10.98 7.45
CA ASP A 27 -9.83 -10.37 7.22
C ASP A 27 -10.98 -11.03 8.00
N ASP A 28 -10.78 -12.19 8.64
CA ASP A 28 -11.87 -12.94 9.26
C ASP A 28 -12.01 -12.79 10.78
N PHE A 29 -11.23 -11.94 11.44
CA PHE A 29 -11.37 -11.66 12.88
C PHE A 29 -11.40 -10.17 13.22
N VAL A 30 -12.10 -9.37 12.44
CA VAL A 30 -12.80 -8.25 13.02
C VAL A 30 -14.14 -8.84 13.52
N GLU A 31 -14.29 -9.00 14.83
CA GLU A 31 -15.64 -8.95 15.38
C GLU A 31 -16.23 -7.62 14.88
N GLU A 32 -16.91 -7.66 13.73
CA GLU A 32 -17.98 -6.73 13.52
C GLU A 32 -18.79 -6.79 14.78
N LYS A 33 -18.80 -5.74 15.56
CA LYS A 33 -19.95 -5.43 16.41
C LYS A 33 -21.09 -5.16 15.45
N THR A 34 -21.56 -6.22 14.78
CA THR A 34 -22.82 -6.23 14.08
C THR A 34 -23.84 -5.74 15.08
N PRO A 35 -24.62 -4.73 14.76
CA PRO A 35 -25.80 -4.40 15.57
C PRO A 35 -26.58 -5.72 15.67
N VAL A 36 -26.88 -6.14 16.89
CA VAL A 36 -27.59 -7.39 17.16
C VAL A 36 -28.87 -7.37 16.34
N ILE A 37 -28.90 -8.16 15.27
CA ILE A 37 -30.05 -8.29 14.39
C ILE A 37 -31.03 -9.23 15.10
N ASN A 38 -31.93 -8.66 15.87
CA ASN A 38 -33.15 -9.35 16.26
C ASN A 38 -34.17 -9.12 15.13
N ASN A 39 -34.52 -10.19 14.43
CA ASN A 39 -35.60 -10.25 13.44
C ASN A 39 -35.46 -9.33 12.17
N GLY A 40 -34.26 -9.16 11.63
CA GLY A 40 -34.09 -8.47 10.33
C GLY A 40 -34.38 -6.96 10.34
N GLN A 41 -34.58 -6.35 11.50
CA GLN A 41 -34.72 -4.91 11.64
C GLN A 41 -33.41 -4.29 12.14
N VAL A 42 -32.85 -3.38 11.36
CA VAL A 42 -31.74 -2.52 11.79
C VAL A 42 -32.21 -1.73 12.98
N ALA A 43 -31.48 -1.76 14.11
CA ALA A 43 -31.81 -0.96 15.28
C ALA A 43 -31.92 0.51 14.87
N PRO A 44 -32.97 1.24 15.29
CA PRO A 44 -33.13 2.65 14.96
C PRO A 44 -31.93 3.43 15.50
N LYS A 45 -31.34 4.30 14.67
CA LYS A 45 -30.26 5.20 15.09
C LYS A 45 -30.70 5.96 16.36
N PRO A 46 -29.81 6.10 17.35
CA PRO A 46 -30.13 6.87 18.55
C PRO A 46 -30.46 8.33 18.17
N THR A 47 -31.49 8.89 18.78
CA THR A 47 -31.88 10.29 18.54
C THR A 47 -30.89 11.29 19.12
N LYS A 48 -30.07 10.85 20.07
CA LYS A 48 -28.97 11.60 20.70
C LYS A 48 -27.77 10.69 20.93
N VAL A 49 -26.59 11.22 20.82
CA VAL A 49 -25.32 10.54 21.07
C VAL A 49 -24.49 11.36 22.08
N LEU A 50 -23.84 10.68 23.01
CA LEU A 50 -22.95 11.30 23.98
C LEU A 50 -21.66 11.75 23.27
N TRP A 51 -21.33 13.03 23.42
CA TRP A 51 -20.10 13.56 22.85
C TRP A 51 -18.92 13.29 23.78
N ASN A 52 -18.22 12.22 23.54
CA ASN A 52 -17.06 11.76 24.34
C ASN A 52 -16.02 11.12 23.44
N LYS A 53 -14.87 10.77 24.02
CA LYS A 53 -13.75 10.15 23.31
C LYS A 53 -14.08 8.74 22.78
N GLU A 54 -14.95 8.00 23.46
CA GLU A 54 -15.40 6.68 23.03
C GLU A 54 -16.15 6.75 21.69
N ASN A 55 -17.08 7.71 21.54
CA ASN A 55 -17.94 7.85 20.37
C ASN A 55 -17.32 8.67 19.25
N PHE A 56 -16.45 9.64 19.58
CA PHE A 56 -15.94 10.64 18.61
C PHE A 56 -14.40 10.70 18.55
N GLY A 57 -13.68 9.86 19.30
CA GLY A 57 -12.23 9.91 19.35
C GLY A 57 -11.72 11.26 19.83
N ASP A 58 -10.68 11.75 19.19
CA ASP A 58 -10.09 13.05 19.51
C ASP A 58 -10.84 14.25 18.88
N LEU A 59 -11.95 13.99 18.17
CA LEU A 59 -12.93 15.05 17.83
C LEU A 59 -13.64 15.58 19.06
N ALA A 60 -13.69 14.80 20.15
CA ALA A 60 -14.34 15.14 21.40
C ALA A 60 -13.41 15.92 22.33
N ILE A 61 -13.97 16.83 23.09
CA ILE A 61 -13.29 17.47 24.22
C ILE A 61 -13.59 16.67 25.48
N GLU A 62 -12.58 16.39 26.28
CA GLU A 62 -12.75 15.73 27.59
C GLU A 62 -13.49 16.62 28.61
N ASP A 63 -13.50 17.94 28.42
CA ASP A 63 -14.15 18.90 29.31
C ASP A 63 -15.60 19.19 28.90
N LEU A 64 -16.47 18.22 29.14
CA LEU A 64 -17.93 18.32 28.94
C LEU A 64 -18.62 19.39 29.82
N ASN A 65 -17.92 20.06 30.74
CA ASN A 65 -18.47 21.12 31.58
C ASN A 65 -18.68 22.44 30.83
N LYS A 66 -18.10 22.58 29.65
CA LYS A 66 -18.34 23.72 28.76
C LYS A 66 -19.53 23.40 27.85
N LYS A 67 -20.70 23.95 28.19
CA LYS A 67 -21.99 23.79 27.50
C LYS A 67 -22.04 24.26 26.03
N THR A 68 -20.96 24.70 25.49
CA THR A 68 -20.80 25.05 24.07
C THR A 68 -19.74 24.13 23.48
N VAL A 69 -20.06 23.52 22.37
CA VAL A 69 -19.11 22.76 21.61
C VAL A 69 -18.04 23.69 21.07
N ALA A 70 -17.03 23.89 21.87
CA ALA A 70 -15.72 24.01 21.29
C ALA A 70 -15.26 22.58 21.06
N VAL A 71 -15.65 21.97 20.01
CA VAL A 71 -14.96 20.86 19.42
C VAL A 71 -13.50 21.25 19.38
N ASN A 72 -12.58 20.30 19.60
CA ASN A 72 -11.16 20.49 19.41
C ASN A 72 -10.91 21.65 18.44
N PRO A 73 -10.27 22.77 18.84
CA PRO A 73 -10.10 23.96 17.98
C PRO A 73 -9.43 23.64 16.63
N ALA A 74 -8.82 22.45 16.53
CA ALA A 74 -8.24 21.89 15.32
C ALA A 74 -9.28 21.31 14.33
N VAL A 75 -10.56 21.22 14.71
CA VAL A 75 -11.62 20.68 13.84
C VAL A 75 -12.68 21.73 13.60
N LYS A 76 -12.96 22.04 12.33
CA LYS A 76 -13.97 22.99 11.92
C LYS A 76 -15.14 22.23 11.27
N PHE A 77 -16.33 22.45 11.83
CA PHE A 77 -17.59 22.04 11.22
C PHE A 77 -18.25 23.24 10.58
N ASP A 78 -18.87 23.05 9.44
CA ASP A 78 -19.61 24.12 8.74
C ASP A 78 -20.92 24.52 9.45
N LYS A 79 -21.34 23.74 10.45
CA LYS A 79 -22.50 23.98 11.29
C LYS A 79 -22.14 23.98 12.77
N THR A 80 -22.72 24.87 13.51
CA THR A 80 -22.61 24.90 14.99
C THR A 80 -23.73 24.07 15.62
N PHE A 81 -23.39 23.29 16.65
CA PHE A 81 -24.35 22.56 17.46
C PHE A 81 -24.01 22.69 18.95
N LYS A 82 -24.95 22.43 19.83
CA LYS A 82 -24.78 22.50 21.29
C LYS A 82 -25.04 21.16 21.92
N LEU A 83 -24.29 20.85 22.97
CA LEU A 83 -24.55 19.71 23.84
C LEU A 83 -25.64 20.10 24.85
N ASP A 84 -26.45 19.13 25.27
CA ASP A 84 -27.34 19.30 26.41
C ASP A 84 -26.56 19.25 27.75
N GLU A 85 -27.26 19.40 28.87
CA GLU A 85 -26.64 19.46 30.20
C GLU A 85 -25.87 18.16 30.59
N LYS A 86 -26.18 17.06 29.93
CA LYS A 86 -25.53 15.75 30.13
C LYS A 86 -24.46 15.45 29.09
N GLY A 87 -24.16 16.36 28.17
CA GLY A 87 -23.16 16.19 27.13
C GLY A 87 -23.63 15.45 25.87
N TYR A 88 -24.95 15.31 25.66
CA TYR A 88 -25.49 14.68 24.45
C TYR A 88 -25.74 15.71 23.34
N VAL A 89 -25.54 15.27 22.10
CA VAL A 89 -25.93 15.98 20.89
C VAL A 89 -27.05 15.22 20.16
N GLU A 90 -28.01 15.97 19.61
CA GLU A 90 -29.04 15.39 18.74
C GLU A 90 -28.41 14.93 17.40
N THR A 91 -28.63 13.68 17.00
CA THR A 91 -28.05 13.13 15.77
C THR A 91 -28.46 13.91 14.52
N LYS A 92 -29.67 14.46 14.48
CA LYS A 92 -30.12 15.34 13.39
C LYS A 92 -29.25 16.59 13.18
N LYS A 93 -28.58 17.07 14.24
CA LYS A 93 -27.65 18.21 14.13
C LYS A 93 -26.35 17.80 13.49
N LEU A 94 -25.88 16.56 13.75
CA LEU A 94 -24.70 15.99 13.11
C LEU A 94 -24.98 15.64 11.64
N GLU A 95 -26.16 15.12 11.34
CA GLU A 95 -26.63 14.89 9.96
C GLU A 95 -26.70 16.18 9.12
N ALA A 96 -26.86 17.35 9.74
CA ALA A 96 -26.88 18.63 9.06
C ALA A 96 -25.49 19.17 8.69
N VAL A 97 -24.42 18.61 9.25
CA VAL A 97 -23.03 19.00 8.94
C VAL A 97 -22.70 18.53 7.51
N LYS A 98 -22.19 19.48 6.70
CA LYS A 98 -21.81 19.24 5.31
C LYS A 98 -20.29 19.21 5.11
N GLY A 99 -19.53 19.87 5.96
CA GLY A 99 -18.08 19.94 5.86
C GLY A 99 -17.39 19.73 7.20
N ILE A 100 -16.34 18.89 7.18
CA ILE A 100 -15.38 18.74 8.27
C ILE A 100 -14.00 19.08 7.69
N THR A 101 -13.32 20.04 8.32
CA THR A 101 -11.97 20.46 7.95
C THR A 101 -11.10 20.47 9.21
N PHE A 102 -9.85 20.04 9.05
CA PHE A 102 -8.89 19.94 10.14
C PHE A 102 -7.79 21.00 10.01
N ASP A 103 -7.31 21.53 11.16
CA ASP A 103 -6.19 22.42 11.23
C ASP A 103 -5.36 22.12 12.50
N LYS A 104 -4.18 21.59 12.32
CA LYS A 104 -3.30 21.14 13.43
C LYS A 104 -3.92 20.04 14.31
N PHE A 105 -4.79 19.23 13.75
CA PHE A 105 -5.37 18.09 14.44
C PHE A 105 -4.30 17.00 14.64
N ASP A 106 -4.26 16.39 15.81
CA ASP A 106 -3.37 15.26 16.12
C ASP A 106 -4.15 14.22 16.95
N GLY A 107 -4.68 13.18 16.29
CA GLY A 107 -5.50 12.19 16.98
C GLY A 107 -6.31 11.24 16.09
N GLU A 108 -7.14 10.44 16.74
CA GLU A 108 -8.09 9.53 16.10
C GLU A 108 -9.45 10.18 15.87
N ILE A 109 -10.08 9.83 14.75
CA ILE A 109 -11.42 10.23 14.36
C ILE A 109 -12.35 9.03 14.52
N LYS A 110 -13.48 9.24 15.23
CA LYS A 110 -14.58 8.29 15.35
C LYS A 110 -15.91 9.01 15.13
N GLY A 111 -16.99 8.25 15.02
CA GLY A 111 -18.33 8.81 14.91
C GLY A 111 -18.68 9.39 13.54
N LEU A 112 -17.91 9.07 12.48
CA LEU A 112 -18.21 9.50 11.12
C LEU A 112 -19.61 9.05 10.66
N GLU A 113 -20.09 7.93 11.16
CA GLU A 113 -21.43 7.37 10.86
C GLU A 113 -22.59 8.26 11.30
N TYR A 114 -22.37 9.23 12.18
CA TYR A 114 -23.38 10.20 12.58
C TYR A 114 -23.49 11.38 11.61
N PHE A 115 -22.47 11.65 10.80
CA PHE A 115 -22.39 12.76 9.86
C PHE A 115 -22.91 12.39 8.47
N THR A 116 -24.10 11.79 8.39
CA THR A 116 -24.65 11.25 7.13
C THR A 116 -24.91 12.27 6.04
N GLY A 117 -24.99 13.55 6.40
CA GLY A 117 -25.12 14.65 5.46
C GLY A 117 -23.79 15.19 4.92
N LEU A 118 -22.65 14.64 5.34
CA LEU A 118 -21.33 15.12 5.00
C LEU A 118 -21.09 15.09 3.49
N THR A 119 -20.67 16.21 2.92
CA THR A 119 -20.34 16.38 1.49
C THR A 119 -18.84 16.52 1.27
N THR A 120 -18.11 17.06 2.26
CA THR A 120 -16.66 17.26 2.18
C THR A 120 -15.96 16.84 3.47
N PHE A 121 -14.90 16.08 3.31
CA PHE A 121 -13.96 15.73 4.37
C PHE A 121 -12.56 16.13 3.92
N ASN A 122 -11.88 17.02 4.67
CA ASN A 122 -10.62 17.62 4.25
C ASN A 122 -9.67 17.81 5.43
N ASP A 123 -8.50 17.19 5.38
CA ASP A 123 -7.44 17.37 6.38
C ASP A 123 -6.59 18.64 6.20
N ASN A 124 -6.93 19.47 5.19
CA ASN A 124 -6.43 20.83 4.97
C ASN A 124 -4.89 20.96 4.83
N VAL A 125 -4.25 20.02 4.14
CA VAL A 125 -2.80 20.05 3.93
C VAL A 125 -2.36 21.00 2.82
N ASP A 126 -3.28 21.46 1.97
CA ASP A 126 -2.99 22.32 0.79
C ASP A 126 -2.26 23.64 1.14
N SER A 127 -2.18 24.00 2.43
CA SER A 127 -1.52 25.25 2.88
C SER A 127 -0.03 25.10 3.20
N GLY A 128 0.55 23.90 3.09
CA GLY A 128 1.97 23.64 3.38
C GLY A 128 2.39 23.87 4.85
N THR A 129 1.47 24.25 5.72
CA THR A 129 1.70 24.60 7.13
C THR A 129 0.88 23.76 8.11
N SER A 130 0.04 22.85 7.62
CA SER A 130 -0.80 22.02 8.48
C SER A 130 0.06 21.01 9.24
N ALA A 131 0.00 21.05 10.57
CA ALA A 131 0.56 20.05 11.45
C ALA A 131 -0.50 18.98 11.81
N THR A 132 -1.50 18.78 10.93
CA THR A 132 -2.54 17.76 11.11
C THR A 132 -1.95 16.37 10.97
N LYS A 133 -2.32 15.47 11.87
CA LYS A 133 -1.98 14.03 11.85
C LYS A 133 -3.20 13.23 12.22
N ILE A 134 -3.77 12.52 11.27
CA ILE A 134 -4.85 11.57 11.51
C ILE A 134 -4.21 10.22 11.88
N LYS A 135 -4.49 9.72 13.09
CA LYS A 135 -3.89 8.48 13.64
C LYS A 135 -4.74 7.22 13.42
N ASN A 136 -5.75 7.33 12.60
CA ASN A 136 -6.60 6.20 12.29
C ASN A 136 -5.84 5.16 11.45
N THR A 137 -5.93 3.89 11.82
CA THR A 137 -5.56 2.77 10.95
C THR A 137 -6.67 2.43 9.96
N THR A 138 -7.91 2.77 10.30
CA THR A 138 -9.08 2.62 9.42
C THR A 138 -9.92 3.88 9.45
N LEU A 139 -10.34 4.37 8.28
CA LEU A 139 -11.37 5.39 8.12
C LEU A 139 -12.57 4.80 7.39
N ASP A 140 -13.75 4.87 8.02
CA ASP A 140 -14.99 4.33 7.46
C ASP A 140 -15.96 5.46 7.11
N PHE A 141 -16.15 5.68 5.79
CA PHE A 141 -17.10 6.63 5.22
C PHE A 141 -18.36 5.96 4.66
N SER A 142 -18.60 4.68 4.93
CA SER A 142 -19.74 3.94 4.36
C SER A 142 -21.08 4.59 4.64
N ALA A 143 -21.25 5.26 5.78
CA ALA A 143 -22.47 5.97 6.15
C ALA A 143 -22.58 7.38 5.53
N ASN A 144 -21.51 7.93 4.96
CA ASN A 144 -21.43 9.30 4.47
C ASN A 144 -21.75 9.38 2.96
N THR A 145 -22.93 8.89 2.58
CA THR A 145 -23.33 8.68 1.17
C THR A 145 -23.48 9.97 0.34
N ALA A 146 -23.43 11.13 0.98
CA ALA A 146 -23.49 12.43 0.34
C ALA A 146 -22.09 13.04 0.03
N LEU A 147 -21.00 12.33 0.35
CA LEU A 147 -19.63 12.82 0.13
C LEU A 147 -19.35 13.01 -1.36
N THR A 148 -18.94 14.21 -1.70
CA THR A 148 -18.46 14.62 -3.03
C THR A 148 -16.93 14.69 -3.09
N GLU A 149 -16.30 14.93 -1.94
CA GLU A 149 -14.87 15.11 -1.83
C GLU A 149 -14.31 14.48 -0.54
N ILE A 150 -13.26 13.70 -0.69
CA ILE A 150 -12.45 13.16 0.41
C ILE A 150 -11.00 13.55 0.16
N LYS A 151 -10.39 14.26 1.13
CA LYS A 151 -8.95 14.55 1.16
C LYS A 151 -8.36 14.08 2.49
N VAL A 152 -7.44 13.13 2.41
CA VAL A 152 -6.72 12.54 3.54
C VAL A 152 -5.25 12.44 3.14
N ASN A 153 -4.44 13.40 3.58
CA ASN A 153 -3.04 13.52 3.20
C ASN A 153 -2.07 13.44 4.40
N THR A 154 -2.58 13.11 5.58
CA THR A 154 -1.81 13.11 6.83
C THR A 154 -2.07 11.89 7.71
N ALA A 155 -2.70 10.87 7.15
CA ALA A 155 -3.02 9.64 7.87
C ALA A 155 -1.93 8.58 7.65
N THR A 156 -0.73 8.82 8.18
CA THR A 156 0.46 7.99 7.97
C THR A 156 0.34 6.56 8.52
N ASP A 157 -0.67 6.27 9.33
CA ASP A 157 -0.95 4.94 9.88
C ASP A 157 -2.16 4.27 9.20
N LEU A 158 -2.77 4.91 8.18
CA LEU A 158 -3.99 4.44 7.52
C LEU A 158 -3.71 3.24 6.62
N THR A 159 -4.21 2.08 6.99
CA THR A 159 -4.07 0.82 6.25
C THR A 159 -5.35 0.40 5.53
N LYS A 160 -6.50 0.99 5.92
CA LYS A 160 -7.79 0.70 5.33
C LYS A 160 -8.65 1.94 5.22
N ILE A 161 -9.31 2.11 4.09
CA ILE A 161 -10.35 3.10 3.89
C ILE A 161 -11.60 2.43 3.33
N VAL A 162 -12.76 2.73 3.92
CA VAL A 162 -14.06 2.31 3.39
C VAL A 162 -14.73 3.55 2.79
N LEU A 163 -14.87 3.56 1.49
CA LEU A 163 -15.49 4.67 0.76
C LEU A 163 -17.02 4.56 0.80
N PRO A 164 -17.76 5.68 0.62
CA PRO A 164 -19.22 5.65 0.54
C PRO A 164 -19.69 4.85 -0.69
N ASN A 165 -21.00 4.56 -0.75
CA ASN A 165 -21.59 3.73 -1.79
C ASN A 165 -21.05 4.00 -3.21
N PRO A 166 -20.56 2.97 -3.92
CA PRO A 166 -20.02 3.13 -5.25
C PRO A 166 -21.11 3.29 -6.32
N THR A 167 -20.73 3.97 -7.40
CA THR A 167 -21.48 3.97 -8.67
C THR A 167 -21.35 2.59 -9.31
N LYS A 168 -22.41 1.84 -9.42
CA LYS A 168 -22.32 0.45 -9.90
C LYS A 168 -22.12 0.31 -11.41
N THR A 169 -22.41 1.34 -12.21
CA THR A 169 -22.33 1.31 -13.68
C THR A 169 -21.97 2.68 -14.26
N GLU A 170 -21.45 2.71 -15.50
CA GLU A 170 -21.25 3.95 -16.25
C GLU A 170 -22.53 4.75 -16.50
N GLU A 171 -23.70 4.14 -16.39
CA GLU A 171 -25.00 4.78 -16.64
C GLU A 171 -25.55 5.51 -15.43
N ASP A 172 -25.05 5.19 -14.22
CA ASP A 172 -25.55 5.71 -12.95
C ASP A 172 -24.75 6.93 -12.44
N LEU A 173 -23.95 7.58 -13.27
CA LEU A 173 -23.04 8.68 -12.88
C LEU A 173 -23.75 9.83 -12.18
N ASP A 174 -25.01 10.10 -12.51
CA ASP A 174 -25.76 11.21 -11.90
C ASP A 174 -26.33 10.88 -10.51
N LYS A 175 -26.28 9.61 -10.09
CA LYS A 175 -26.86 9.17 -8.81
C LYS A 175 -25.85 9.15 -7.66
N TYR A 176 -24.56 9.22 -7.97
CA TYR A 176 -23.50 9.08 -7.01
C TYR A 176 -22.55 10.28 -7.08
N VAL A 177 -22.10 10.70 -5.92
CA VAL A 177 -21.61 12.05 -5.78
C VAL A 177 -20.11 12.17 -5.48
N LEU A 178 -19.41 11.04 -5.17
CA LEU A 178 -17.97 11.12 -4.91
C LEU A 178 -17.24 11.43 -6.21
N GLY A 179 -16.83 12.68 -6.37
CA GLY A 179 -16.11 13.18 -7.54
C GLY A 179 -14.62 13.30 -7.32
N THR A 180 -14.19 13.64 -6.10
CA THR A 180 -12.77 13.86 -5.79
C THR A 180 -12.30 12.94 -4.68
N LEU A 181 -11.22 12.21 -4.93
CA LEU A 181 -10.49 11.43 -3.94
C LEU A 181 -9.03 11.82 -3.96
N ASN A 182 -8.53 12.28 -2.81
CA ASN A 182 -7.11 12.57 -2.60
C ASN A 182 -6.63 11.83 -1.33
N LEU A 183 -5.72 10.87 -1.51
CA LEU A 183 -5.13 10.06 -0.45
C LEU A 183 -3.61 10.08 -0.62
N GLN A 184 -2.90 10.64 0.34
CA GLN A 184 -1.44 10.72 0.31
C GLN A 184 -0.83 10.29 1.64
N GLU A 185 0.41 9.83 1.59
CA GLU A 185 1.20 9.46 2.77
C GLU A 185 0.49 8.45 3.69
N THR A 186 -0.20 7.45 3.10
CA THR A 186 -0.88 6.38 3.82
C THR A 186 -0.09 5.06 3.78
N GLN A 187 -0.56 4.05 4.49
CA GLN A 187 -0.02 2.69 4.48
C GLN A 187 -0.91 1.71 3.67
N LEU A 188 -1.72 2.24 2.74
CA LEU A 188 -2.55 1.40 1.88
C LEU A 188 -1.69 0.54 0.97
N LYS A 189 -2.01 -0.74 0.86
CA LYS A 189 -1.36 -1.69 -0.08
C LYS A 189 -2.09 -1.80 -1.41
N SER A 190 -3.41 -1.70 -1.35
CA SER A 190 -4.27 -1.72 -2.53
C SER A 190 -5.44 -0.78 -2.34
N LEU A 191 -6.00 -0.31 -3.45
CA LEU A 191 -7.19 0.53 -3.44
C LEU A 191 -8.11 0.12 -4.59
N ASP A 192 -9.30 -0.39 -4.26
CA ASP A 192 -10.30 -0.76 -5.26
C ASP A 192 -11.28 0.39 -5.50
N LEU A 193 -11.11 1.06 -6.64
CA LEU A 193 -12.01 2.08 -7.15
C LEU A 193 -12.85 1.58 -8.33
N SER A 194 -12.83 0.28 -8.63
CA SER A 194 -13.44 -0.31 -9.83
C SER A 194 -14.93 -0.01 -9.98
N ALA A 195 -15.63 0.26 -8.90
CA ALA A 195 -17.05 0.60 -8.87
C ALA A 195 -17.34 2.12 -8.74
N TYR A 196 -16.32 3.00 -8.72
CA TYR A 196 -16.50 4.44 -8.50
C TYR A 196 -16.42 5.25 -9.80
N TYR A 197 -17.37 5.03 -10.69
CA TYR A 197 -17.43 5.68 -12.00
C TYR A 197 -17.65 7.20 -11.96
N SER A 198 -18.14 7.75 -10.84
CA SER A 198 -18.38 9.18 -10.66
C SER A 198 -17.11 9.99 -10.39
N LEU A 199 -15.99 9.33 -10.04
CA LEU A 199 -14.73 10.02 -9.80
C LEU A 199 -14.29 10.77 -11.07
N ASN A 200 -14.00 12.06 -10.90
CA ASN A 200 -13.46 12.94 -11.94
C ASN A 200 -12.04 13.42 -11.60
N TYR A 201 -11.61 13.36 -10.33
CA TYR A 201 -10.26 13.62 -9.92
C TYR A 201 -9.79 12.57 -8.91
N VAL A 202 -8.67 11.94 -9.21
CA VAL A 202 -8.04 10.92 -8.34
C VAL A 202 -6.58 11.28 -8.15
N ALA A 203 -6.21 11.57 -6.90
CA ALA A 203 -4.83 11.74 -6.48
C ALA A 203 -4.54 10.75 -5.35
N VAL A 204 -3.87 9.66 -5.68
CA VAL A 204 -3.44 8.64 -4.71
C VAL A 204 -1.94 8.50 -4.87
N ALA A 205 -1.21 9.39 -4.19
CA ALA A 205 0.22 9.58 -4.38
C ALA A 205 0.99 9.49 -3.06
N ASN A 206 2.29 9.25 -3.13
CA ASN A 206 3.17 9.15 -1.95
C ASN A 206 2.76 8.01 -0.98
N ASN A 207 2.28 6.88 -1.52
CA ASN A 207 1.91 5.71 -0.72
C ASN A 207 2.89 4.57 -1.03
N GLU A 208 3.97 4.50 -0.30
CA GLU A 208 5.14 3.64 -0.59
C GLU A 208 4.82 2.14 -0.67
N ASN A 209 3.73 1.70 -0.02
CA ASN A 209 3.29 0.31 -0.01
C ASN A 209 2.19 0.00 -1.02
N LEU A 210 1.72 1.00 -1.80
CA LEU A 210 0.59 0.83 -2.71
C LEU A 210 1.02 0.19 -4.03
N THR A 211 0.75 -1.09 -4.17
CA THR A 211 1.11 -1.89 -5.34
C THR A 211 -0.02 -2.02 -6.36
N GLU A 212 -1.27 -1.74 -5.96
CA GLU A 212 -2.44 -1.91 -6.82
C GLU A 212 -3.47 -0.79 -6.62
N VAL A 213 -3.91 -0.21 -7.74
CA VAL A 213 -5.08 0.67 -7.81
C VAL A 213 -5.99 0.18 -8.93
N ALA A 214 -7.14 -0.38 -8.56
CA ALA A 214 -8.14 -0.82 -9.53
C ALA A 214 -9.05 0.36 -9.89
N LEU A 215 -8.96 0.86 -11.11
CA LEU A 215 -9.83 1.91 -11.65
C LEU A 215 -11.07 1.31 -12.34
N PRO A 216 -12.20 2.04 -12.46
CA PRO A 216 -13.37 1.59 -13.21
C PRO A 216 -13.04 1.22 -14.67
N LYS A 217 -13.44 0.02 -15.10
CA LYS A 217 -13.25 -0.39 -16.50
C LYS A 217 -14.16 0.43 -17.42
N ARG A 218 -13.57 1.13 -18.39
CA ARG A 218 -14.31 1.91 -19.38
C ARG A 218 -14.54 1.09 -20.64
N THR A 219 -15.72 1.20 -21.24
CA THR A 219 -16.10 0.45 -22.45
C THR A 219 -15.82 1.23 -23.73
N SER A 220 -15.72 2.55 -23.63
CA SER A 220 -15.41 3.45 -24.74
C SER A 220 -14.66 4.68 -24.23
N LEU A 221 -13.96 5.39 -25.12
CA LEU A 221 -13.34 6.67 -24.75
C LEU A 221 -14.38 7.60 -24.13
N GLN A 222 -14.06 8.10 -22.96
CA GLN A 222 -14.94 8.99 -22.22
C GLN A 222 -15.17 10.29 -23.00
N LYS A 223 -16.44 10.71 -23.08
CA LYS A 223 -16.78 12.06 -23.52
C LYS A 223 -16.13 13.07 -22.55
N ASP A 224 -15.87 14.28 -23.04
CA ASP A 224 -15.17 15.30 -22.24
C ASP A 224 -15.89 15.62 -20.89
N GLU A 225 -17.20 15.53 -20.85
CA GLU A 225 -18.00 15.67 -19.62
C GLU A 225 -17.82 14.56 -18.58
N LYS A 226 -17.41 13.36 -19.03
CA LYS A 226 -17.18 12.17 -18.18
C LYS A 226 -15.69 11.85 -18.04
N ALA A 227 -14.82 12.69 -18.56
CA ALA A 227 -13.37 12.53 -18.48
C ALA A 227 -12.87 12.76 -17.06
N LEU A 228 -11.74 12.14 -16.70
CA LEU A 228 -10.99 12.53 -15.52
C LEU A 228 -10.42 13.94 -15.72
N ASP A 229 -10.60 14.80 -14.75
CA ASP A 229 -9.91 16.09 -14.73
C ASP A 229 -8.41 15.89 -14.43
N GLY A 230 -8.07 14.95 -13.55
CA GLY A 230 -6.69 14.56 -13.27
C GLY A 230 -6.59 13.15 -12.68
N LEU A 231 -5.46 12.51 -12.97
CA LEU A 231 -5.04 11.26 -12.36
C LEU A 231 -3.59 11.39 -11.90
N ASN A 232 -3.40 11.42 -10.60
CA ASN A 232 -2.09 11.41 -9.97
C ASN A 232 -1.92 10.13 -9.13
N LEU A 233 -1.09 9.22 -9.62
CA LEU A 233 -0.68 7.99 -8.94
C LEU A 233 0.85 7.97 -8.74
N SER A 234 1.49 9.13 -8.70
CA SER A 234 2.94 9.24 -8.56
C SER A 234 3.44 8.79 -7.19
N ASN A 235 4.67 8.36 -7.15
CA ASN A 235 5.38 7.97 -5.94
C ASN A 235 4.63 6.90 -5.12
N ASN A 236 4.34 5.78 -5.80
CA ASN A 236 3.77 4.57 -5.24
C ASN A 236 4.65 3.36 -5.66
N ALA A 237 4.20 2.15 -5.38
CA ALA A 237 4.87 0.92 -5.80
C ALA A 237 4.13 0.19 -6.94
N LEU A 238 3.47 0.93 -7.83
CA LEU A 238 2.65 0.35 -8.90
C LEU A 238 3.53 -0.28 -9.99
N GLU A 239 3.27 -1.54 -10.34
CA GLU A 239 3.89 -2.23 -11.47
C GLU A 239 3.08 -2.10 -12.76
N THR A 240 1.77 -1.92 -12.65
CA THR A 240 0.86 -1.78 -13.78
C THR A 240 -0.26 -0.80 -13.47
N VAL A 241 -0.81 -0.18 -14.51
CA VAL A 241 -2.05 0.59 -14.46
C VAL A 241 -2.81 0.43 -15.76
N ASN A 242 -4.12 0.20 -15.69
CA ASN A 242 -4.97 0.10 -16.87
C ASN A 242 -5.76 1.39 -17.07
N LEU A 243 -5.47 2.09 -18.18
CA LEU A 243 -6.12 3.35 -18.55
C LEU A 243 -6.92 3.21 -19.86
N ASP A 244 -7.29 2.01 -20.26
CA ASP A 244 -8.07 1.76 -21.47
C ASP A 244 -9.37 2.56 -21.46
N ASN A 245 -9.62 3.30 -22.55
CA ASN A 245 -10.81 4.13 -22.79
C ASN A 245 -10.98 5.32 -21.83
N TYR A 246 -9.93 5.75 -21.17
CA TYR A 246 -9.96 7.00 -20.41
C TYR A 246 -9.68 8.22 -21.29
N THR A 247 -10.33 9.33 -20.95
CA THR A 247 -9.91 10.69 -21.35
C THR A 247 -9.48 11.44 -20.10
N ILE A 248 -8.27 11.98 -20.08
CA ILE A 248 -7.66 12.72 -18.97
C ILE A 248 -7.40 14.14 -19.46
N LYS A 249 -7.98 15.15 -18.78
CA LYS A 249 -7.99 16.54 -19.26
C LYS A 249 -6.75 17.32 -18.89
N ASN A 250 -6.33 17.28 -17.63
CA ASN A 250 -5.36 18.23 -17.10
C ASN A 250 -4.01 17.58 -16.77
N GLU A 251 -4.01 16.40 -16.12
CA GLU A 251 -2.76 15.75 -15.71
C GLU A 251 -2.85 14.23 -15.62
N LEU A 252 -1.80 13.56 -16.07
CA LEU A 252 -1.51 12.15 -15.84
C LEU A 252 -0.12 12.03 -15.23
N LEU A 253 -0.05 11.75 -13.93
CA LEU A 253 1.21 11.63 -13.19
C LEU A 253 1.34 10.19 -12.69
N LEU A 254 2.30 9.45 -13.28
CA LEU A 254 2.65 8.06 -12.92
C LEU A 254 4.13 7.93 -12.57
N ASN A 255 4.85 9.05 -12.44
CA ASN A 255 6.26 9.04 -12.10
C ASN A 255 6.55 8.38 -10.75
N ASP A 256 7.79 7.92 -10.58
CA ASP A 256 8.25 7.30 -9.32
C ASP A 256 7.37 6.10 -8.91
N ASN A 257 7.29 5.11 -9.79
CA ASN A 257 6.64 3.81 -9.61
C ASN A 257 7.55 2.68 -10.12
N HIS A 258 6.99 1.50 -10.34
CA HIS A 258 7.70 0.32 -10.85
C HIS A 258 7.16 -0.14 -12.23
N ILE A 259 6.59 0.77 -13.00
CA ILE A 259 5.96 0.47 -14.30
C ILE A 259 7.04 0.24 -15.35
N GLY A 260 7.18 -0.98 -15.87
CA GLY A 260 8.18 -1.33 -16.87
C GLY A 260 7.74 -1.12 -18.32
N ALA A 261 6.43 -1.13 -18.58
CA ALA A 261 5.81 -0.82 -19.86
C ALA A 261 4.41 -0.26 -19.67
N LEU A 262 3.95 0.58 -20.58
CA LEU A 262 2.63 1.21 -20.53
C LEU A 262 2.05 1.34 -21.95
N ASP A 263 0.80 0.93 -22.11
CA ASP A 263 0.04 1.09 -23.36
C ASP A 263 -1.07 2.13 -23.17
N LEU A 264 -0.93 3.28 -23.80
CA LEU A 264 -1.91 4.36 -23.83
C LEU A 264 -2.64 4.47 -25.17
N SER A 265 -2.58 3.44 -26.03
CA SER A 265 -3.18 3.47 -27.39
C SER A 265 -4.67 3.73 -27.37
N LYS A 266 -5.37 3.35 -26.31
CA LYS A 266 -6.80 3.58 -26.10
C LYS A 266 -7.10 4.70 -25.09
N THR A 267 -6.10 5.52 -24.75
CA THR A 267 -6.21 6.59 -23.75
C THR A 267 -6.03 7.93 -24.44
N LYS A 268 -6.86 8.91 -24.13
CA LYS A 268 -6.71 10.29 -24.58
C LYS A 268 -6.19 11.15 -23.41
N VAL A 269 -5.04 11.77 -23.57
CA VAL A 269 -4.50 12.70 -22.56
C VAL A 269 -4.32 14.08 -23.21
N ASN A 270 -4.93 15.10 -22.63
CA ASN A 270 -4.90 16.48 -23.17
C ASN A 270 -3.99 17.42 -22.38
N GLY A 271 -3.56 17.03 -21.20
CA GLY A 271 -2.81 17.87 -20.26
C GLY A 271 -1.36 17.44 -20.04
N THR A 272 -0.83 17.75 -18.87
CA THR A 272 0.52 17.38 -18.44
C THR A 272 0.64 15.88 -18.28
N VAL A 273 1.77 15.31 -18.73
CA VAL A 273 2.08 13.88 -18.57
C VAL A 273 3.46 13.76 -17.92
N ASN A 274 3.55 13.01 -16.84
CA ASN A 274 4.82 12.62 -16.24
C ASN A 274 4.86 11.12 -16.00
N LEU A 275 5.76 10.42 -16.69
CA LEU A 275 5.95 8.96 -16.67
C LEU A 275 7.40 8.59 -16.30
N SER A 276 8.18 9.53 -15.77
CA SER A 276 9.60 9.35 -15.47
C SER A 276 9.84 8.53 -14.20
N ASN A 277 11.11 8.16 -14.01
CA ASN A 277 11.64 7.57 -12.79
C ASN A 277 10.96 6.25 -12.36
N GLN A 278 10.59 5.39 -13.31
CA GLN A 278 10.17 4.04 -12.98
C GLN A 278 11.39 3.23 -12.53
N THR A 279 11.35 2.58 -11.38
CA THR A 279 12.45 1.74 -10.92
C THR A 279 12.02 0.28 -10.92
N PHE A 280 12.81 -0.57 -11.60
CA PHE A 280 12.58 -2.01 -11.66
C PHE A 280 13.80 -2.76 -11.12
N TYR A 281 13.61 -3.61 -10.14
CA TYR A 281 14.68 -4.38 -9.52
C TYR A 281 14.75 -5.78 -10.10
N VAL A 282 15.97 -6.25 -10.37
CA VAL A 282 16.25 -7.62 -10.80
C VAL A 282 17.30 -8.25 -9.89
N SER A 283 17.28 -9.59 -9.74
CA SER A 283 18.28 -10.27 -8.94
C SER A 283 19.70 -9.95 -9.36
N GLU A 284 20.59 -9.69 -8.40
CA GLU A 284 22.02 -9.44 -8.63
C GLU A 284 22.70 -10.53 -9.44
N THR A 285 22.26 -11.78 -9.28
CA THR A 285 22.82 -12.95 -9.96
C THR A 285 22.29 -13.14 -11.37
N LEU A 286 21.27 -12.36 -11.78
CA LEU A 286 20.66 -12.52 -13.09
C LEU A 286 21.59 -12.02 -14.20
N GLU A 287 21.88 -12.89 -15.19
CA GLU A 287 22.72 -12.54 -16.33
C GLU A 287 21.91 -11.90 -17.47
N ASN A 288 20.63 -12.22 -17.61
CA ASN A 288 19.77 -11.71 -18.68
C ASN A 288 18.36 -11.49 -18.17
N VAL A 289 17.67 -10.51 -18.71
CA VAL A 289 16.23 -10.28 -18.52
C VAL A 289 15.54 -10.13 -19.89
N ASN A 290 14.45 -10.83 -20.09
CA ASN A 290 13.61 -10.64 -21.28
C ASN A 290 12.53 -9.62 -20.98
N LEU A 291 12.76 -8.36 -21.33
CA LEU A 291 11.83 -7.26 -21.04
C LEU A 291 10.47 -7.46 -21.70
N ALA A 292 10.43 -8.12 -22.87
CA ALA A 292 9.17 -8.38 -23.57
C ALA A 292 8.35 -9.54 -22.95
N GLU A 293 8.96 -10.41 -22.18
CA GLU A 293 8.25 -11.43 -21.40
C GLU A 293 7.94 -10.95 -19.99
N THR A 294 8.75 -10.02 -19.47
CA THR A 294 8.56 -9.43 -18.13
C THR A 294 7.41 -8.44 -18.12
N PHE A 295 7.36 -7.56 -19.12
CA PHE A 295 6.38 -6.48 -19.15
C PHE A 295 5.39 -6.70 -20.29
N GLU A 296 4.12 -6.79 -19.96
CA GLU A 296 3.05 -6.83 -20.96
C GLU A 296 3.09 -5.55 -21.83
N ASN A 297 2.92 -5.72 -23.13
CA ASN A 297 2.98 -4.62 -24.11
C ASN A 297 4.32 -3.90 -24.27
N PHE A 298 5.43 -4.47 -23.79
CA PHE A 298 6.75 -3.88 -24.00
C PHE A 298 7.07 -3.72 -25.50
N ASP A 299 7.49 -2.52 -25.87
CA ASP A 299 7.95 -2.22 -27.22
C ASP A 299 9.43 -2.60 -27.39
N LYS A 300 9.70 -3.69 -28.09
CA LYS A 300 11.07 -4.16 -28.30
C LYS A 300 11.95 -3.18 -29.12
N GLU A 301 11.33 -2.31 -29.89
CA GLU A 301 12.05 -1.31 -30.70
C GLU A 301 12.35 -0.03 -29.92
N ALA A 302 11.83 0.11 -28.71
CA ALA A 302 12.06 1.26 -27.83
C ALA A 302 13.55 1.42 -27.45
N ILE A 303 14.24 0.29 -27.27
CA ILE A 303 15.68 0.27 -27.01
C ILE A 303 16.39 -0.06 -28.32
N ALA A 304 17.40 0.73 -28.69
CA ALA A 304 18.20 0.45 -29.87
C ALA A 304 18.92 -0.90 -29.75
N GLU A 305 19.05 -1.63 -30.87
CA GLU A 305 19.86 -2.85 -30.95
C GLU A 305 21.28 -2.56 -30.46
N GLN A 306 21.76 -3.28 -29.48
CA GLN A 306 23.11 -3.13 -28.92
C GLN A 306 23.75 -4.51 -28.86
N LYS A 307 24.79 -4.71 -29.69
CA LYS A 307 25.51 -5.98 -29.73
C LYS A 307 25.91 -6.40 -28.29
N ASP A 308 25.62 -7.64 -27.96
CA ASP A 308 25.92 -8.28 -26.66
C ASP A 308 25.27 -7.60 -25.43
N VAL A 309 24.40 -6.61 -25.61
CA VAL A 309 23.68 -5.90 -24.54
C VAL A 309 22.18 -6.05 -24.69
N TYR A 310 21.60 -5.63 -25.82
CA TYR A 310 20.16 -5.71 -26.04
C TYR A 310 19.80 -6.19 -27.43
N SER A 311 18.87 -7.13 -27.54
CA SER A 311 18.35 -7.63 -28.80
C SER A 311 16.89 -7.23 -29.05
N GLN A 312 16.65 -6.37 -30.03
CA GLN A 312 15.31 -6.01 -30.49
C GLN A 312 14.49 -7.19 -30.96
N LYS A 313 15.15 -8.22 -31.55
CA LYS A 313 14.47 -9.43 -32.02
C LYS A 313 13.79 -10.19 -30.87
N THR A 314 14.44 -10.29 -29.73
CA THR A 314 13.99 -11.12 -28.61
C THR A 314 13.43 -10.30 -27.44
N GLY A 315 13.82 -9.03 -27.31
CA GLY A 315 13.53 -8.19 -26.11
C GLY A 315 14.44 -8.53 -24.94
N VAL A 316 15.52 -9.28 -25.16
CA VAL A 316 16.45 -9.68 -24.10
C VAL A 316 17.51 -8.62 -23.87
N LEU A 317 17.63 -8.18 -22.62
CA LEU A 317 18.71 -7.36 -22.11
C LEU A 317 19.70 -8.24 -21.35
N THR A 318 20.97 -8.20 -21.77
CA THR A 318 22.08 -8.89 -21.10
C THR A 318 22.59 -7.98 -19.97
N LEU A 319 22.57 -8.50 -18.74
CA LEU A 319 22.98 -7.77 -17.53
C LEU A 319 24.41 -8.08 -17.11
N LYS A 320 25.05 -9.06 -17.76
CA LYS A 320 26.43 -9.43 -17.47
C LYS A 320 27.40 -8.37 -17.98
N GLY A 321 28.14 -7.75 -17.07
CA GLY A 321 29.09 -6.69 -17.40
C GLY A 321 28.47 -5.34 -17.72
N VAL A 322 27.14 -5.21 -17.59
CA VAL A 322 26.43 -3.93 -17.74
C VAL A 322 26.37 -3.24 -16.39
N GLU A 323 26.75 -1.95 -16.37
CA GLU A 323 26.57 -1.13 -15.17
C GLU A 323 25.09 -0.90 -14.90
N THR A 324 24.72 -0.91 -13.63
CA THR A 324 23.36 -0.61 -13.19
C THR A 324 23.38 0.59 -12.25
N PRO A 325 22.33 1.45 -12.28
CA PRO A 325 21.09 1.25 -13.04
C PRO A 325 21.31 1.32 -14.56
N TYR A 326 20.61 0.46 -15.30
CA TYR A 326 20.50 0.55 -16.76
C TYR A 326 19.23 1.34 -17.07
N GLU A 327 19.38 2.49 -17.71
CA GLU A 327 18.25 3.37 -17.99
C GLU A 327 17.81 3.20 -19.44
N TYR A 328 16.51 3.14 -19.66
CA TYR A 328 15.90 3.14 -20.98
C TYR A 328 14.61 3.92 -21.01
N GLU A 329 14.18 4.33 -22.20
CA GLU A 329 12.89 4.93 -22.43
C GLU A 329 12.08 4.06 -23.39
N THR A 330 10.79 3.85 -23.08
CA THR A 330 9.88 3.11 -23.96
C THR A 330 8.69 3.96 -24.39
N ASN A 331 8.20 3.71 -25.60
CA ASN A 331 7.03 4.37 -26.14
C ASN A 331 5.76 3.86 -25.46
N VAL A 332 4.80 4.75 -25.25
CA VAL A 332 3.51 4.45 -24.63
C VAL A 332 2.37 4.29 -25.63
N LYS A 333 2.70 4.07 -26.91
CA LYS A 333 1.74 3.81 -28.00
C LYS A 333 0.61 4.83 -28.12
N ASN A 334 0.86 6.10 -27.82
CA ASN A 334 -0.09 7.20 -27.93
C ASN A 334 0.56 8.39 -28.64
N ASN A 335 -0.28 9.38 -29.02
CA ASN A 335 0.19 10.70 -29.52
C ASN A 335 0.86 11.57 -28.45
N VAL A 336 1.07 11.04 -27.25
CA VAL A 336 1.82 11.70 -26.17
C VAL A 336 3.30 11.66 -26.53
N SER A 337 3.95 12.81 -26.56
CA SER A 337 5.39 12.91 -26.81
C SER A 337 6.26 12.42 -25.65
N THR A 338 5.65 12.26 -24.46
CA THR A 338 6.33 11.80 -23.25
C THR A 338 6.51 10.28 -23.31
N LYS A 339 7.73 9.85 -23.05
CA LYS A 339 8.08 8.44 -22.93
C LYS A 339 8.07 7.97 -21.48
N LEU A 340 7.89 6.67 -21.29
CA LEU A 340 8.09 6.03 -20.00
C LEU A 340 9.59 5.86 -19.76
N GLY A 341 10.12 6.52 -18.73
CA GLY A 341 11.52 6.42 -18.33
C GLY A 341 11.73 5.38 -17.26
N VAL A 342 12.51 4.33 -17.54
CA VAL A 342 12.70 3.19 -16.66
C VAL A 342 14.17 3.02 -16.26
N LYS A 343 14.41 2.80 -14.97
CA LYS A 343 15.69 2.41 -14.39
C LYS A 343 15.62 0.95 -13.99
N LEU A 344 16.41 0.10 -14.62
CA LEU A 344 16.59 -1.28 -14.20
C LEU A 344 17.81 -1.37 -13.28
N GLU A 345 17.60 -1.77 -12.05
CA GLU A 345 18.64 -1.85 -11.05
C GLU A 345 18.80 -3.29 -10.52
N LYS A 346 20.06 -3.73 -10.41
CA LYS A 346 20.36 -5.00 -9.75
C LYS A 346 20.25 -4.86 -8.25
N ALA A 347 19.47 -5.74 -7.65
CA ALA A 347 19.27 -5.83 -6.21
C ALA A 347 18.95 -7.27 -5.83
N ASN A 348 18.55 -7.52 -4.59
CA ASN A 348 18.20 -8.85 -4.13
C ASN A 348 16.74 -8.85 -3.61
N PRO A 349 15.75 -9.09 -4.50
CA PRO A 349 14.38 -9.31 -4.07
C PRO A 349 14.30 -10.50 -3.12
N MET A 350 13.84 -10.29 -1.89
CA MET A 350 13.76 -11.29 -0.85
C MET A 350 12.42 -12.02 -0.94
N ASN A 351 12.46 -13.31 -1.32
CA ASN A 351 11.27 -14.15 -1.34
C ASN A 351 10.85 -14.46 0.10
N ARG A 352 9.55 -14.38 0.38
CA ARG A 352 8.93 -14.81 1.62
C ARG A 352 8.18 -16.10 1.40
N LEU A 353 8.45 -17.10 2.23
CA LEU A 353 7.83 -18.41 2.17
C LEU A 353 7.26 -18.76 3.54
N TYR A 354 6.10 -19.39 3.56
CA TYR A 354 5.44 -19.85 4.77
C TYR A 354 5.32 -21.37 4.79
N ASN A 355 5.76 -21.98 5.89
CA ASN A 355 5.58 -23.41 6.11
C ASN A 355 4.27 -23.68 6.87
N PRO A 356 3.21 -24.20 6.22
CA PRO A 356 1.93 -24.44 6.87
C PRO A 356 1.98 -25.54 7.95
N ASN A 357 3.04 -26.34 8.00
CA ASN A 357 3.19 -27.42 8.98
C ASN A 357 3.90 -26.96 10.25
N SER A 358 4.88 -26.06 10.13
CA SER A 358 5.67 -25.58 11.28
C SER A 358 5.29 -24.18 11.74
N GLY A 359 4.65 -23.38 10.87
CA GLY A 359 4.36 -21.96 11.11
C GLY A 359 5.55 -21.04 10.84
N GLU A 360 6.64 -21.55 10.30
CA GLU A 360 7.83 -20.77 10.02
C GLU A 360 7.67 -19.88 8.79
N HIS A 361 8.14 -18.61 8.89
CA HIS A 361 8.42 -17.78 7.74
C HIS A 361 9.92 -17.83 7.40
N PHE A 362 10.21 -18.13 6.16
CA PHE A 362 11.57 -18.22 5.63
C PHE A 362 11.81 -17.18 4.55
N TYR A 363 12.99 -16.57 4.54
CA TYR A 363 13.33 -15.49 3.65
C TYR A 363 14.64 -15.78 2.90
N THR A 364 14.61 -15.63 1.58
CA THR A 364 15.78 -15.89 0.74
C THR A 364 15.75 -15.10 -0.57
N ALA A 365 16.92 -14.66 -1.03
CA ALA A 365 17.11 -14.14 -2.38
C ALA A 365 17.42 -15.28 -3.40
N ASP A 366 17.74 -16.49 -2.93
CA ASP A 366 18.07 -17.63 -3.80
C ASP A 366 16.81 -18.29 -4.33
N ILE A 367 16.61 -18.17 -5.65
CA ILE A 367 15.46 -18.77 -6.33
C ILE A 367 15.46 -20.31 -6.25
N ASN A 368 16.63 -20.94 -6.23
CA ASN A 368 16.69 -22.40 -6.17
C ASN A 368 16.25 -22.89 -4.80
N GLU A 369 16.63 -22.16 -3.72
CA GLU A 369 16.18 -22.43 -2.36
C GLU A 369 14.66 -22.24 -2.26
N LYS A 370 14.11 -21.12 -2.80
CA LYS A 370 12.67 -20.91 -2.92
C LYS A 370 11.96 -22.06 -3.63
N GLU A 371 12.41 -22.41 -4.85
CA GLU A 371 11.77 -23.47 -5.63
C GLU A 371 11.83 -24.84 -4.93
N ALA A 372 12.92 -25.13 -4.23
CA ALA A 372 13.05 -26.36 -3.45
C ALA A 372 12.04 -26.40 -2.30
N LEU A 373 11.87 -25.32 -1.56
CA LEU A 373 10.92 -25.21 -0.46
C LEU A 373 9.47 -25.29 -0.95
N VAL A 374 9.12 -24.62 -2.04
CA VAL A 374 7.78 -24.71 -2.65
C VAL A 374 7.47 -26.16 -3.08
N LYS A 375 8.43 -26.90 -3.64
CA LYS A 375 8.28 -28.33 -3.98
C LYS A 375 8.06 -29.21 -2.74
N LEU A 376 8.55 -28.78 -1.58
CA LEU A 376 8.34 -29.43 -0.28
C LEU A 376 7.04 -29.03 0.41
N GLY A 377 6.21 -28.21 -0.24
CA GLY A 377 4.89 -27.82 0.25
C GLY A 377 4.85 -26.52 1.03
N TRP A 378 5.89 -25.70 0.96
CA TRP A 378 5.85 -24.33 1.48
C TRP A 378 5.01 -23.43 0.57
N ASN A 379 4.29 -22.50 1.16
CA ASN A 379 3.54 -21.47 0.43
C ASN A 379 4.50 -20.38 0.00
N ASP A 380 4.44 -20.00 -1.27
CA ASP A 380 5.10 -18.80 -1.78
C ASP A 380 4.21 -17.58 -1.52
N GLU A 381 4.66 -16.69 -0.66
CA GLU A 381 3.96 -15.45 -0.31
C GLU A 381 4.46 -14.22 -1.11
N GLY A 382 5.28 -14.47 -2.14
CA GLY A 382 5.84 -13.43 -2.98
C GLY A 382 7.08 -12.77 -2.37
N TYR A 383 7.24 -11.47 -2.58
CA TYR A 383 8.38 -10.72 -2.07
C TYR A 383 8.04 -10.03 -0.76
N GLY A 384 8.94 -10.16 0.21
CA GLY A 384 8.85 -9.44 1.48
C GLY A 384 9.44 -8.03 1.39
N TRP A 385 10.58 -7.89 0.71
CA TRP A 385 11.30 -6.62 0.50
C TRP A 385 12.38 -6.77 -0.56
N VAL A 386 13.06 -5.67 -0.91
CA VAL A 386 14.26 -5.68 -1.76
C VAL A 386 15.49 -5.38 -0.90
N ALA A 387 16.46 -6.28 -0.86
CA ALA A 387 17.75 -6.04 -0.23
C ALA A 387 18.75 -5.45 -1.24
N PRO A 388 19.65 -4.55 -0.83
CA PRO A 388 20.65 -3.97 -1.71
C PRO A 388 21.66 -5.04 -2.20
N ARG A 389 22.35 -4.74 -3.28
CA ARG A 389 23.49 -5.54 -3.77
C ARG A 389 24.57 -5.65 -2.71
N GLU A 390 25.36 -6.71 -2.80
CA GLU A 390 26.47 -6.99 -1.89
C GLU A 390 27.41 -5.78 -1.71
N ASN A 391 27.79 -5.12 -2.79
CA ASN A 391 28.69 -3.96 -2.77
C ASN A 391 28.02 -2.61 -2.44
N LYS A 392 26.71 -2.56 -2.30
CA LYS A 392 25.92 -1.37 -1.98
C LYS A 392 25.36 -1.38 -0.55
N GLY A 393 25.25 -2.55 0.03
CA GLY A 393 24.77 -2.71 1.39
C GLY A 393 25.66 -2.07 2.45
N LYS A 394 25.08 -1.74 3.58
CA LYS A 394 25.75 -1.02 4.68
C LYS A 394 26.11 -1.91 5.85
N ALA A 395 25.43 -3.03 6.01
CA ALA A 395 25.67 -4.01 7.07
C ALA A 395 25.17 -5.40 6.67
N GLU A 396 25.73 -6.43 7.30
CA GLU A 396 25.31 -7.81 7.13
C GLU A 396 24.00 -8.09 7.89
N VAL A 397 23.13 -8.90 7.28
CA VAL A 397 22.05 -9.60 7.99
C VAL A 397 22.42 -11.06 8.05
N TYR A 398 22.67 -11.57 9.25
CA TYR A 398 23.11 -12.93 9.50
C TYR A 398 21.92 -13.89 9.52
N ARG A 399 22.09 -15.09 8.97
CA ARG A 399 21.12 -16.18 9.02
C ARG A 399 21.60 -17.28 9.95
N LEU A 400 20.73 -17.70 10.86
CA LEU A 400 20.99 -18.78 11.82
C LEU A 400 19.85 -19.79 11.78
N TYR A 401 20.18 -21.06 11.92
CA TYR A 401 19.24 -22.17 11.97
C TYR A 401 19.25 -22.84 13.34
N ASN A 402 18.08 -23.03 13.92
CA ASN A 402 17.88 -23.79 15.15
C ASN A 402 17.54 -25.25 14.83
N PRO A 403 18.47 -26.22 14.96
CA PRO A 403 18.21 -27.62 14.63
C PRO A 403 17.21 -28.31 15.58
N ASN A 404 16.97 -27.73 16.78
CA ASN A 404 16.02 -28.29 17.74
C ASN A 404 14.59 -27.84 17.47
N ALA A 405 14.40 -26.58 17.04
CA ALA A 405 13.08 -26.01 16.73
C ALA A 405 12.72 -26.19 15.25
N GLY A 406 13.69 -26.33 14.35
CA GLY A 406 13.50 -26.28 12.90
C GLY A 406 13.17 -24.88 12.41
N ASP A 407 13.75 -23.84 13.03
CA ASP A 407 13.41 -22.44 12.82
C ASP A 407 14.63 -21.62 12.39
N HIS A 408 14.41 -20.57 11.58
CA HIS A 408 15.47 -19.65 11.20
C HIS A 408 15.31 -18.30 11.92
N HIS A 409 16.44 -17.68 12.21
CA HIS A 409 16.52 -16.35 12.80
C HIS A 409 17.45 -15.47 11.99
N TYR A 410 17.08 -14.19 11.91
CA TYR A 410 17.82 -13.21 11.12
C TYR A 410 18.14 -11.99 11.98
N THR A 411 19.39 -11.54 11.97
CA THR A 411 19.82 -10.41 12.78
C THR A 411 21.02 -9.67 12.18
N MET A 412 21.12 -8.36 12.44
CA MET A 412 22.33 -7.57 12.19
C MET A 412 23.30 -7.58 13.37
N SER A 413 22.86 -8.03 14.55
CA SER A 413 23.66 -8.03 15.77
C SER A 413 24.64 -9.20 15.78
N THR A 414 25.94 -8.90 15.83
CA THR A 414 27.00 -9.90 16.03
C THR A 414 26.91 -10.54 17.40
N GLU A 415 26.50 -9.80 18.42
CA GLU A 415 26.32 -10.29 19.79
C GLU A 415 25.18 -11.30 19.88
N GLU A 416 24.01 -10.99 19.25
CA GLU A 416 22.87 -11.92 19.18
C GLU A 416 23.24 -13.17 18.41
N ARG A 417 23.90 -13.05 17.26
CA ARG A 417 24.42 -14.18 16.47
C ARG A 417 25.31 -15.09 17.32
N ASP A 418 26.33 -14.52 17.97
CA ASP A 418 27.32 -15.29 18.72
C ASP A 418 26.70 -15.95 19.97
N THR A 419 25.72 -15.29 20.58
CA THR A 419 24.93 -15.84 21.68
C THR A 419 24.09 -17.03 21.22
N LEU A 420 23.39 -16.92 20.11
CA LEU A 420 22.59 -18.02 19.57
C LEU A 420 23.46 -19.22 19.17
N VAL A 421 24.64 -18.98 18.58
CA VAL A 421 25.61 -20.04 18.27
C VAL A 421 26.07 -20.75 19.54
N ALA A 422 26.33 -20.00 20.62
CA ALA A 422 26.70 -20.61 21.91
C ALA A 422 25.57 -21.47 22.51
N TYR A 423 24.30 -21.17 22.18
CA TYR A 423 23.12 -21.98 22.53
C TYR A 423 22.83 -23.13 21.53
N GLY A 424 23.71 -23.37 20.57
CA GLY A 424 23.63 -24.52 19.66
C GLY A 424 22.93 -24.24 18.33
N TRP A 425 22.64 -23.00 18.02
CA TRP A 425 22.19 -22.61 16.68
C TRP A 425 23.34 -22.75 15.68
N LYS A 426 23.00 -23.06 14.44
CA LYS A 426 23.97 -23.13 13.34
C LYS A 426 24.01 -21.79 12.64
N PHE A 427 25.20 -21.19 12.56
CA PHE A 427 25.43 -20.01 11.76
C PHE A 427 25.56 -20.40 10.27
N GLU A 428 24.68 -19.90 9.41
CA GLU A 428 24.63 -20.21 7.99
C GLU A 428 25.28 -19.13 7.11
N GLY A 429 25.84 -18.09 7.73
CA GLY A 429 26.49 -17.00 7.03
C GLY A 429 25.66 -15.71 6.97
N ALA A 430 26.10 -14.78 6.11
CA ALA A 430 25.30 -13.61 5.76
C ALA A 430 24.21 -14.05 4.76
N GLY A 431 22.97 -13.73 5.08
CA GLY A 431 21.84 -13.99 4.19
C GLY A 431 21.76 -12.94 3.09
N TRP A 432 21.91 -11.66 3.49
CA TRP A 432 21.88 -10.50 2.59
C TRP A 432 22.47 -9.25 3.28
N LYS A 433 22.42 -8.11 2.58
CA LYS A 433 22.83 -6.81 3.13
C LYS A 433 21.62 -5.97 3.52
N SER A 434 21.78 -5.15 4.52
CA SER A 434 20.87 -4.06 4.88
C SER A 434 21.20 -2.79 4.10
N ALA A 435 20.19 -2.01 3.71
CA ALA A 435 20.35 -0.67 3.13
C ALA A 435 20.90 0.35 4.13
N GLY A 436 20.71 0.10 5.44
CA GLY A 436 21.21 0.93 6.53
C GLY A 436 22.19 0.23 7.45
N LYS A 437 22.94 1.00 8.24
CA LYS A 437 23.75 0.48 9.35
C LYS A 437 22.84 0.04 10.48
N VAL A 438 23.40 -0.70 11.45
CA VAL A 438 22.70 -1.06 12.69
C VAL A 438 22.15 0.22 13.36
N ASN A 439 20.88 0.18 13.77
CA ASN A 439 20.14 1.29 14.37
C ASN A 439 19.96 2.54 13.47
N ALA A 440 20.17 2.43 12.16
CA ALA A 440 19.84 3.49 11.24
C ALA A 440 18.30 3.66 11.16
N LYS A 441 17.87 4.90 10.88
CA LYS A 441 16.47 5.18 10.53
C LYS A 441 16.29 5.11 9.03
N PRO A 442 15.09 4.77 8.54
CA PRO A 442 14.77 4.88 7.12
C PRO A 442 15.05 6.28 6.58
N VAL A 443 15.49 6.34 5.34
CA VAL A 443 15.69 7.58 4.59
C VAL A 443 14.60 7.62 3.53
N LYS A 444 13.79 8.68 3.53
CA LYS A 444 12.70 8.85 2.58
C LYS A 444 13.20 8.67 1.14
N ASP A 445 12.46 7.97 0.33
CA ASP A 445 12.73 7.65 -1.07
C ASP A 445 14.01 6.81 -1.30
N GLU A 446 14.63 6.27 -0.23
CA GLU A 446 15.83 5.43 -0.35
C GLU A 446 15.68 4.09 0.37
N SER A 447 15.02 4.08 1.53
CA SER A 447 14.96 2.87 2.36
C SER A 447 13.75 2.81 3.27
N VAL A 448 13.24 1.61 3.50
CA VAL A 448 12.12 1.30 4.39
C VAL A 448 12.55 0.41 5.54
N ALA A 449 11.83 0.49 6.67
CA ALA A 449 12.08 -0.37 7.82
C ALA A 449 11.55 -1.79 7.59
N VAL A 450 12.33 -2.79 7.93
CA VAL A 450 11.85 -4.17 8.14
C VAL A 450 11.65 -4.35 9.63
N TYR A 451 10.40 -4.52 10.05
CA TYR A 451 10.03 -4.72 11.46
C TYR A 451 10.23 -6.17 11.87
N ARG A 452 10.61 -6.40 13.13
CA ARG A 452 10.72 -7.72 13.73
C ARG A 452 9.72 -7.87 14.88
N GLN A 453 8.99 -9.00 14.90
CA GLN A 453 8.06 -9.36 15.94
C GLN A 453 8.39 -10.75 16.46
N TYR A 454 8.35 -10.92 17.78
CA TYR A 454 8.53 -12.20 18.47
C TYR A 454 7.19 -12.77 18.92
N ASN A 455 6.94 -14.02 18.57
CA ASN A 455 5.76 -14.78 18.99
C ASN A 455 6.03 -15.52 20.30
N PRO A 456 5.58 -15.04 21.46
CA PRO A 456 5.81 -15.71 22.74
C PRO A 456 5.02 -17.02 22.89
N TYR A 457 4.10 -17.30 21.95
CA TYR A 457 3.27 -18.51 21.94
C TYR A 457 3.82 -19.58 21.00
N ALA A 458 4.90 -19.32 20.25
CA ALA A 458 5.49 -20.30 19.37
C ALA A 458 6.05 -21.48 20.17
N ASN A 459 5.71 -22.68 19.70
CA ASN A 459 6.21 -23.93 20.29
C ASN A 459 7.03 -24.69 19.23
N GLY A 460 8.23 -24.23 18.97
CA GLY A 460 9.10 -24.71 17.91
C GLY A 460 9.42 -23.62 16.90
N ALA A 461 9.28 -23.89 15.61
CA ALA A 461 9.49 -22.92 14.55
C ALA A 461 8.40 -21.84 14.50
N GLY A 462 8.65 -20.76 13.76
CA GLY A 462 7.74 -19.64 13.62
C GLY A 462 7.76 -18.67 14.80
N ALA A 463 8.91 -18.58 15.49
CA ALA A 463 9.06 -17.70 16.64
C ALA A 463 9.21 -16.22 16.24
N HIS A 464 9.61 -15.92 15.00
CA HIS A 464 9.77 -14.54 14.53
C HIS A 464 9.10 -14.31 13.18
N ASN A 465 8.61 -13.09 12.99
CA ASN A 465 8.16 -12.55 11.71
C ASN A 465 8.95 -11.30 11.37
N TYR A 466 9.19 -11.09 10.07
CA TYR A 466 9.88 -9.91 9.52
C TYR A 466 9.06 -9.36 8.36
N THR A 467 8.75 -8.08 8.42
CA THR A 467 7.91 -7.44 7.41
C THR A 467 8.21 -5.96 7.25
N THR A 468 8.08 -5.44 6.04
CA THR A 468 8.04 -3.99 5.78
C THR A 468 6.65 -3.42 6.06
N ASP A 469 5.65 -4.28 6.15
CA ASP A 469 4.26 -3.89 6.37
C ASP A 469 4.01 -3.52 7.82
N LYS A 470 3.83 -2.22 8.05
CA LYS A 470 3.48 -1.71 9.38
C LYS A 470 2.13 -2.24 9.88
N ALA A 471 1.18 -2.49 8.98
CA ALA A 471 -0.13 -3.02 9.36
C ALA A 471 -0.02 -4.47 9.86
N GLU A 472 0.75 -5.31 9.15
CA GLU A 472 1.04 -6.67 9.61
C GLU A 472 1.76 -6.65 10.96
N ASN A 473 2.77 -5.78 11.12
CA ASN A 473 3.45 -5.59 12.39
C ASN A 473 2.47 -5.26 13.52
N ASP A 474 1.62 -4.23 13.33
CA ASP A 474 0.69 -3.76 14.36
C ASP A 474 -0.41 -4.80 14.65
N TYR A 475 -0.84 -5.54 13.64
CA TYR A 475 -1.79 -6.63 13.80
C TYR A 475 -1.21 -7.76 14.66
N LEU A 476 0.00 -8.24 14.37
CA LEU A 476 0.66 -9.26 15.18
C LEU A 476 0.85 -8.82 16.62
N VAL A 477 1.24 -7.56 16.83
CA VAL A 477 1.35 -6.97 18.18
C VAL A 477 -0.01 -6.97 18.89
N SER A 478 -1.10 -6.66 18.18
CA SER A 478 -2.47 -6.72 18.74
C SER A 478 -2.91 -8.12 19.16
N LEU A 479 -2.33 -9.16 18.53
CA LEU A 479 -2.52 -10.56 18.89
C LEU A 479 -1.62 -11.03 20.04
N GLY A 480 -0.82 -10.14 20.62
CA GLY A 480 0.06 -10.43 21.75
C GLY A 480 1.50 -10.79 21.37
N TRP A 481 1.90 -10.59 20.11
CA TRP A 481 3.30 -10.68 19.73
C TRP A 481 4.09 -9.51 20.32
N THR A 482 5.35 -9.76 20.65
CA THR A 482 6.25 -8.72 21.18
C THR A 482 6.91 -7.96 20.05
N PRO A 483 6.72 -6.63 19.92
CA PRO A 483 7.45 -5.85 18.93
C PRO A 483 8.92 -5.72 19.35
N GLU A 484 9.83 -6.01 18.43
CA GLU A 484 11.28 -5.88 18.65
C GLU A 484 11.90 -4.74 17.83
N GLY A 485 11.04 -3.91 17.21
CA GLY A 485 11.43 -2.72 16.48
C GLY A 485 11.92 -3.02 15.05
N THR A 486 12.76 -2.12 14.52
CA THR A 486 13.35 -2.27 13.19
C THR A 486 14.53 -3.23 13.24
N ALA A 487 14.44 -4.34 12.51
CA ALA A 487 15.51 -5.33 12.41
C ALA A 487 16.64 -4.85 11.47
N TRP A 488 16.29 -4.34 10.30
CA TRP A 488 17.20 -3.73 9.31
C TRP A 488 16.42 -2.78 8.39
N LEU A 489 17.12 -2.20 7.41
CA LEU A 489 16.50 -1.41 6.35
C LEU A 489 16.59 -2.14 5.01
N ALA A 490 15.51 -2.13 4.26
CA ALA A 490 15.42 -2.56 2.87
C ALA A 490 15.51 -1.36 1.92
N LEU A 491 15.69 -1.60 0.62
CA LEU A 491 15.49 -0.57 -0.41
C LEU A 491 13.98 -0.26 -0.52
N GLN A 492 13.69 0.98 -0.89
CA GLN A 492 12.34 1.42 -1.18
C GLN A 492 11.96 1.07 -2.61
#